data_df7719862e1b7151e5a4b5db48333349
#
_entry.id   df7719862e1b7151e5a4b5db48333349
#
_cell.length_a   1.000
_cell.length_b   1.000
_cell.length_c   1.000
_cell.angle_alpha   90.00
_cell.angle_beta   90.00
_cell.angle_gamma   90.00
#
_symmetry.space_group_name_H-M   'P 1'
#
loop_
_entity.id
_entity.type
_entity.pdbx_description
1 polymer ?
#
loop_
_entity_poly.entity_id
_entity_poly.type
_entity_poly.pdbx_seq_one_letter_code
_entity_poly.pdbx_strand_id
1 'polypeptide(L)'
;MIKFRLFTLFCLAAFLWNCANTDSTAKESKSDNMAQFANDEKFKDAHEEPSPTELSSSGSMIEFDTPDGQTGSAFAILPSGETKSYLFVIHEWWGLNDNIKQEAQKYADSLDNVAILALDIYDGKVADNPDDAGQLMQGIQEDRAKAIINGALTYAGDDAKVATIGWCFGGGWSLKSSIIAGDKAAGCVMYYGMPVQEKEAIAPLKADILGIFAENDGWITPEVVTNFETMAKDAGKVITVHQYDADHAFANPSSPRYLKEAAQDANSKALAFLRTKL
;
A
#
# COMPACT_ATOMS: atom_id res chain seq x y z
N MET A 1 -11.60 -88.82 28.05
CA MET A 1 -11.91 -87.41 28.16
C MET A 1 -10.63 -86.61 27.83
N ILE A 2 -10.46 -86.27 26.56
CA ILE A 2 -9.24 -85.61 26.04
C ILE A 2 -9.57 -84.11 25.89
N LYS A 3 -8.83 -83.23 26.63
CA LYS A 3 -8.99 -81.81 26.52
C LYS A 3 -8.09 -81.29 25.43
N PHE A 4 -8.67 -80.79 24.34
CA PHE A 4 -7.99 -80.03 23.29
C PHE A 4 -7.75 -78.59 23.78
N ARG A 5 -6.49 -78.15 23.83
CA ARG A 5 -6.08 -76.76 23.99
C ARG A 5 -5.90 -76.11 22.63
N LEU A 6 -6.72 -75.14 22.37
CA LEU A 6 -6.64 -74.30 21.18
C LEU A 6 -5.58 -73.21 21.41
N PHE A 7 -4.55 -73.23 20.61
CA PHE A 7 -3.49 -72.20 20.56
C PHE A 7 -3.93 -71.13 19.62
N THR A 8 -4.26 -69.95 20.11
CA THR A 8 -4.56 -68.78 19.26
C THR A 8 -3.28 -68.05 18.95
N LEU A 9 -2.93 -68.04 17.66
CA LEU A 9 -1.77 -67.32 17.13
C LEU A 9 -2.18 -65.85 16.93
N PHE A 10 -1.57 -64.94 17.70
CA PHE A 10 -1.75 -63.49 17.54
C PHE A 10 -0.75 -63.01 16.50
N CYS A 11 -1.22 -62.71 15.27
CA CYS A 11 -0.43 -62.01 14.27
C CYS A 11 -0.41 -60.51 14.63
N LEU A 12 0.76 -60.03 15.07
CA LEU A 12 1.04 -58.61 15.24
C LEU A 12 1.33 -58.02 13.85
N ALA A 13 0.35 -57.34 13.28
CA ALA A 13 0.56 -56.51 12.09
C ALA A 13 1.16 -55.16 12.52
N ALA A 14 2.44 -54.98 12.33
CA ALA A 14 3.11 -53.71 12.48
C ALA A 14 2.70 -52.78 11.33
N PHE A 15 1.81 -51.84 11.63
CA PHE A 15 1.54 -50.71 10.73
C PHE A 15 2.75 -49.77 10.77
N LEU A 16 3.60 -49.84 9.78
CA LEU A 16 4.57 -48.77 9.50
C LEU A 16 3.81 -47.53 8.99
N TRP A 17 3.57 -46.59 9.87
CA TRP A 17 3.10 -45.28 9.51
C TRP A 17 4.27 -44.50 8.88
N ASN A 18 4.29 -44.51 7.56
CA ASN A 18 5.20 -43.71 6.79
C ASN A 18 4.73 -42.25 6.92
N CYS A 19 5.32 -41.48 7.87
CA CYS A 19 5.21 -40.02 7.86
C CYS A 19 5.90 -39.51 6.60
N ALA A 20 5.14 -39.37 5.54
CA ALA A 20 5.54 -38.51 4.44
C ALA A 20 5.61 -37.07 5.00
N ASN A 21 6.82 -36.62 5.25
CA ASN A 21 7.11 -35.19 5.42
C ASN A 21 6.71 -34.53 4.09
N THR A 22 5.52 -33.99 4.03
CA THR A 22 5.20 -32.98 3.05
C THR A 22 5.93 -31.71 3.52
N ASP A 23 7.16 -31.57 3.03
CA ASP A 23 7.87 -30.31 3.01
C ASP A 23 7.05 -29.36 2.12
N SER A 24 6.01 -28.77 2.71
CA SER A 24 5.40 -27.58 2.15
C SER A 24 6.37 -26.43 2.43
N THR A 25 7.41 -26.34 1.60
CA THR A 25 8.05 -25.06 1.35
C THR A 25 6.96 -24.18 0.72
N ALA A 26 6.11 -23.58 1.57
CA ALA A 26 5.48 -22.31 1.23
C ALA A 26 6.67 -21.43 0.82
N LYS A 27 6.81 -21.16 -0.49
CA LYS A 27 7.59 -20.03 -0.94
C LYS A 27 7.00 -18.85 -0.16
N GLU A 28 7.72 -18.39 0.87
CA GLU A 28 7.50 -17.06 1.38
C GLU A 28 7.53 -16.16 0.15
N SER A 29 6.39 -15.65 -0.22
CA SER A 29 6.29 -14.55 -1.17
C SER A 29 7.19 -13.48 -0.57
N LYS A 30 8.35 -13.25 -1.18
CA LYS A 30 9.18 -12.10 -0.84
C LYS A 30 8.23 -10.93 -0.91
N SER A 31 7.97 -10.28 0.22
CA SER A 31 7.07 -9.14 0.28
C SER A 31 7.67 -8.06 -0.59
N ASP A 32 7.12 -7.90 -1.80
CA ASP A 32 7.54 -6.90 -2.79
C ASP A 32 7.08 -5.52 -2.33
N ASN A 33 7.59 -5.08 -1.22
CA ASN A 33 7.26 -3.79 -0.64
C ASN A 33 8.52 -3.10 -0.11
N MET A 34 8.39 -1.84 0.26
CA MET A 34 9.47 -1.04 0.82
C MET A 34 10.05 -1.63 2.12
N ALA A 35 9.32 -2.53 2.81
CA ALA A 35 9.76 -3.17 4.05
C ALA A 35 11.10 -3.93 3.91
N GLN A 36 11.47 -4.36 2.69
CA GLN A 36 12.78 -4.96 2.45
C GLN A 36 13.96 -4.02 2.75
N PHE A 37 13.73 -2.70 2.73
CA PHE A 37 14.74 -1.67 2.98
C PHE A 37 14.74 -1.17 4.44
N ALA A 38 13.87 -1.68 5.30
CA ALA A 38 13.70 -1.21 6.68
C ALA A 38 15.00 -1.26 7.52
N ASN A 39 15.91 -2.18 7.20
CA ASN A 39 17.20 -2.36 7.86
C ASN A 39 18.39 -1.84 7.03
N ASP A 40 18.14 -1.18 5.92
CA ASP A 40 19.19 -0.58 5.09
C ASP A 40 19.57 0.78 5.68
N GLU A 41 20.78 0.89 6.24
CA GLU A 41 21.28 2.15 6.84
C GLU A 41 21.29 3.29 5.83
N LYS A 42 21.62 3.02 4.55
CA LYS A 42 21.59 4.05 3.51
C LYS A 42 20.16 4.54 3.25
N PHE A 43 19.18 3.63 3.35
CA PHE A 43 17.77 4.00 3.25
C PHE A 43 17.36 4.89 4.42
N LYS A 44 17.73 4.54 5.65
CA LYS A 44 17.46 5.33 6.84
C LYS A 44 18.13 6.71 6.79
N ASP A 45 19.43 6.75 6.47
CA ASP A 45 20.19 7.99 6.31
C ASP A 45 19.63 8.90 5.20
N ALA A 46 18.98 8.29 4.23
CA ALA A 46 18.33 8.98 3.13
C ALA A 46 16.96 9.54 3.48
N HIS A 47 16.39 9.18 4.63
CA HIS A 47 15.07 9.60 5.09
C HIS A 47 15.21 10.31 6.43
N GLU A 48 15.59 11.58 6.37
CA GLU A 48 15.65 12.43 7.54
C GLU A 48 14.24 12.64 8.13
N GLU A 49 14.20 12.93 9.43
CA GLU A 49 12.97 13.25 10.15
C GLU A 49 12.17 14.34 9.42
N PRO A 50 10.88 14.14 9.16
CA PRO A 50 10.06 15.12 8.47
C PRO A 50 9.99 16.42 9.28
N SER A 51 10.18 17.56 8.62
CA SER A 51 9.95 18.86 9.26
C SER A 51 8.51 18.94 9.79
N PRO A 52 8.30 19.37 11.05
CA PRO A 52 6.97 19.53 11.60
C PRO A 52 6.11 20.47 10.75
N THR A 53 4.86 20.09 10.54
CA THR A 53 3.87 20.90 9.83
C THR A 53 2.73 21.25 10.78
N GLU A 54 2.32 22.51 10.81
CA GLU A 54 1.07 22.89 11.49
C GLU A 54 -0.11 22.45 10.62
N LEU A 55 -0.91 21.51 11.13
CA LEU A 55 -2.07 21.02 10.40
C LEU A 55 -3.16 22.08 10.33
N SER A 56 -3.45 22.54 9.13
CA SER A 56 -4.61 23.41 8.83
C SER A 56 -5.55 22.61 7.91
N SER A 57 -6.58 22.01 8.49
CA SER A 57 -7.50 21.16 7.76
C SER A 57 -8.91 21.19 8.34
N SER A 58 -9.90 20.97 7.49
CA SER A 58 -11.30 20.76 7.86
C SER A 58 -11.62 19.30 8.19
N GLY A 59 -10.65 18.41 8.07
CA GLY A 59 -10.83 16.99 8.28
C GLY A 59 -10.87 16.57 9.75
N SER A 60 -11.28 15.35 9.98
CA SER A 60 -11.29 14.70 11.30
C SER A 60 -10.99 13.20 11.17
N MET A 61 -10.53 12.62 12.28
CA MET A 61 -10.41 11.16 12.34
C MET A 61 -11.80 10.53 12.35
N ILE A 62 -11.96 9.48 11.56
CA ILE A 62 -13.13 8.60 11.55
C ILE A 62 -12.72 7.17 11.84
N GLU A 63 -13.66 6.37 12.29
CA GLU A 63 -13.50 4.94 12.51
C GLU A 63 -14.50 4.18 11.64
N PHE A 64 -14.15 2.95 11.26
CA PHE A 64 -15.00 2.05 10.49
C PHE A 64 -14.67 0.59 10.81
N ASP A 65 -15.69 -0.28 10.66
CA ASP A 65 -15.52 -1.72 10.84
C ASP A 65 -14.63 -2.33 9.76
N THR A 66 -13.78 -3.28 10.15
CA THR A 66 -12.94 -4.04 9.23
C THR A 66 -13.30 -5.52 9.22
N PRO A 67 -13.06 -6.26 8.10
CA PRO A 67 -13.48 -7.66 7.97
C PRO A 67 -12.84 -8.62 8.98
N ASP A 68 -11.73 -8.24 9.61
CA ASP A 68 -11.06 -9.00 10.67
C ASP A 68 -11.69 -8.80 12.06
N GLY A 69 -12.82 -8.06 12.13
CA GLY A 69 -13.56 -7.81 13.37
C GLY A 69 -12.94 -6.73 14.26
N GLN A 70 -11.96 -6.00 13.76
CA GLN A 70 -11.34 -4.85 14.44
C GLN A 70 -11.90 -3.53 13.88
N THR A 71 -11.45 -2.41 14.46
CA THR A 71 -11.77 -1.07 13.97
C THR A 71 -10.58 -0.55 13.15
N GLY A 72 -10.85 -0.05 11.94
CA GLY A 72 -9.91 0.71 11.14
C GLY A 72 -10.15 2.20 11.29
N SER A 73 -9.18 3.05 10.98
CA SER A 73 -9.31 4.49 11.04
C SER A 73 -8.74 5.20 9.81
N ALA A 74 -9.22 6.41 9.58
CA ALA A 74 -8.72 7.31 8.56
C ALA A 74 -8.91 8.76 8.97
N PHE A 75 -8.05 9.64 8.48
CA PHE A 75 -8.34 11.07 8.49
C PHE A 75 -9.20 11.40 7.27
N ALA A 76 -10.43 11.86 7.52
CA ALA A 76 -11.43 12.08 6.49
C ALA A 76 -11.69 13.58 6.26
N ILE A 77 -11.73 13.98 4.99
CA ILE A 77 -12.21 15.29 4.55
C ILE A 77 -13.37 15.01 3.60
N LEU A 78 -14.57 15.31 4.07
CA LEU A 78 -15.80 15.01 3.34
C LEU A 78 -16.33 16.26 2.65
N PRO A 79 -16.81 16.17 1.39
CA PRO A 79 -17.46 17.30 0.73
C PRO A 79 -18.79 17.63 1.41
N SER A 80 -19.31 18.82 1.17
CA SER A 80 -20.59 19.26 1.74
C SER A 80 -21.82 18.55 1.16
N GLY A 81 -21.68 17.88 0.02
CA GLY A 81 -22.72 17.14 -0.66
C GLY A 81 -22.47 15.62 -0.65
N GLU A 82 -23.48 14.87 -1.07
CA GLU A 82 -23.32 13.44 -1.31
C GLU A 82 -22.30 13.21 -2.43
N THR A 83 -21.45 12.21 -2.25
CA THR A 83 -20.48 11.81 -3.26
C THR A 83 -20.36 10.28 -3.33
N LYS A 84 -19.98 9.81 -4.52
CA LYS A 84 -19.53 8.42 -4.73
C LYS A 84 -18.06 8.38 -5.15
N SER A 85 -17.39 9.51 -5.21
CA SER A 85 -15.99 9.66 -5.60
C SER A 85 -15.13 9.78 -4.36
N TYR A 86 -14.16 8.87 -4.23
CA TYR A 86 -13.26 8.79 -3.07
C TYR A 86 -11.81 8.78 -3.54
N LEU A 87 -10.96 9.51 -2.83
CA LEU A 87 -9.51 9.41 -2.94
C LEU A 87 -8.96 8.81 -1.66
N PHE A 88 -8.38 7.61 -1.74
CA PHE A 88 -7.63 7.02 -0.64
C PHE A 88 -6.19 7.50 -0.71
N VAL A 89 -5.76 8.18 0.35
CA VAL A 89 -4.39 8.68 0.52
C VAL A 89 -3.65 7.74 1.45
N ILE A 90 -2.52 7.21 1.00
CA ILE A 90 -1.72 6.27 1.77
C ILE A 90 -0.43 6.95 2.22
N HIS A 91 -0.21 6.92 3.54
CA HIS A 91 0.93 7.56 4.18
C HIS A 91 2.26 6.93 3.82
N GLU A 92 3.35 7.67 4.01
CA GLU A 92 4.71 7.17 3.91
C GLU A 92 5.06 6.25 5.11
N TRP A 93 6.29 5.78 5.19
CA TRP A 93 6.76 4.89 6.26
C TRP A 93 6.67 5.47 7.67
N TRP A 94 6.50 6.81 7.79
CA TRP A 94 6.32 7.52 9.05
C TRP A 94 4.96 7.27 9.73
N GLY A 95 3.98 6.76 9.04
CA GLY A 95 2.60 6.66 9.51
C GLY A 95 1.74 7.88 9.13
N LEU A 96 0.49 7.90 9.60
CA LEU A 96 -0.48 8.95 9.32
C LEU A 96 -0.20 10.21 10.16
N ASN A 97 0.89 10.90 9.86
CA ASN A 97 1.30 12.14 10.49
C ASN A 97 0.59 13.38 9.91
N ASP A 98 0.84 14.55 10.50
CA ASP A 98 0.18 15.79 10.07
C ASP A 98 0.63 16.26 8.68
N ASN A 99 1.84 15.88 8.21
CA ASN A 99 2.27 16.17 6.84
C ASN A 99 1.35 15.45 5.82
N ILE A 100 1.02 14.17 6.04
CA ILE A 100 0.11 13.42 5.17
C ILE A 100 -1.32 13.95 5.24
N LYS A 101 -1.79 14.33 6.43
CA LYS A 101 -3.11 14.97 6.59
C LYS A 101 -3.17 16.32 5.85
N GLN A 102 -2.06 17.07 5.85
CA GLN A 102 -1.97 18.33 5.09
C GLN A 102 -1.93 18.07 3.57
N GLU A 103 -1.26 17.01 3.09
CA GLU A 103 -1.33 16.61 1.69
C GLU A 103 -2.77 16.20 1.32
N ALA A 104 -3.47 15.44 2.17
CA ALA A 104 -4.87 15.10 1.96
C ALA A 104 -5.76 16.35 1.83
N GLN A 105 -5.51 17.39 2.64
CA GLN A 105 -6.23 18.69 2.53
C GLN A 105 -5.99 19.36 1.17
N LYS A 106 -4.75 19.36 0.65
CA LYS A 106 -4.46 19.94 -0.67
C LYS A 106 -5.24 19.26 -1.80
N TYR A 107 -5.42 17.92 -1.73
CA TYR A 107 -6.27 17.20 -2.67
C TYR A 107 -7.75 17.55 -2.50
N ALA A 108 -8.24 17.69 -1.26
CA ALA A 108 -9.62 18.12 -1.00
C ALA A 108 -9.91 19.52 -1.57
N ASP A 109 -8.94 20.45 -1.43
CA ASP A 109 -9.06 21.82 -1.97
C ASP A 109 -8.99 21.86 -3.51
N SER A 110 -8.46 20.81 -4.14
CA SER A 110 -8.17 20.76 -5.59
C SER A 110 -9.13 19.90 -6.38
N LEU A 111 -9.88 19.01 -5.73
CA LEU A 111 -10.83 18.08 -6.35
C LEU A 111 -12.26 18.43 -5.94
N ASP A 112 -13.13 18.59 -6.94
CA ASP A 112 -14.51 18.94 -6.69
C ASP A 112 -15.35 17.73 -6.28
N ASN A 113 -16.04 17.85 -5.13
CA ASN A 113 -16.98 16.85 -4.62
C ASN A 113 -16.39 15.42 -4.46
N VAL A 114 -15.13 15.33 -4.03
CA VAL A 114 -14.44 14.07 -3.74
C VAL A 114 -14.23 13.94 -2.23
N ALA A 115 -14.59 12.80 -1.67
CA ALA A 115 -14.24 12.46 -0.27
C ALA A 115 -12.79 11.98 -0.22
N ILE A 116 -11.98 12.56 0.66
CA ILE A 116 -10.60 12.17 0.88
C ILE A 116 -10.51 11.35 2.16
N LEU A 117 -9.95 10.14 2.07
CA LEU A 117 -9.68 9.29 3.22
C LEU A 117 -8.18 8.99 3.29
N ALA A 118 -7.46 9.65 4.20
CA ALA A 118 -6.08 9.28 4.48
C ALA A 118 -6.09 8.10 5.46
N LEU A 119 -5.81 6.90 4.94
CA LEU A 119 -5.94 5.65 5.68
C LEU A 119 -4.79 5.50 6.69
N ASP A 120 -5.13 5.06 7.89
CA ASP A 120 -4.17 4.74 8.93
C ASP A 120 -3.87 3.23 8.90
N ILE A 121 -2.92 2.82 8.06
CA ILE A 121 -2.58 1.41 7.93
C ILE A 121 -1.59 0.91 8.99
N TYR A 122 -1.23 1.77 9.96
CA TYR A 122 -0.38 1.43 11.10
C TYR A 122 -1.13 1.42 12.44
N ASP A 123 -2.48 1.49 12.43
CA ASP A 123 -3.33 1.46 13.64
C ASP A 123 -2.91 2.51 14.70
N GLY A 124 -2.80 3.77 14.28
CA GLY A 124 -2.52 4.92 15.15
C GLY A 124 -1.03 5.16 15.43
N LYS A 125 -0.13 4.34 14.89
CA LYS A 125 1.30 4.51 15.14
C LYS A 125 1.92 5.50 14.16
N VAL A 126 2.71 6.41 14.70
CA VAL A 126 3.51 7.39 13.94
C VAL A 126 4.93 7.34 14.48
N ALA A 127 5.90 7.28 13.58
CA ALA A 127 7.31 7.33 13.92
C ALA A 127 7.83 8.77 13.89
N ASP A 128 8.76 9.08 14.77
CA ASP A 128 9.45 10.37 14.88
C ASP A 128 10.96 10.28 14.57
N ASN A 129 11.45 9.08 14.26
CA ASN A 129 12.82 8.83 13.82
C ASN A 129 12.88 7.67 12.81
N PRO A 130 13.98 7.55 12.01
CA PRO A 130 14.10 6.52 10.98
C PRO A 130 14.09 5.08 11.50
N ASP A 131 14.61 4.83 12.71
CA ASP A 131 14.64 3.48 13.28
C ASP A 131 13.22 3.00 13.61
N ASP A 132 12.40 3.84 14.25
CA ASP A 132 11.01 3.51 14.56
C ASP A 132 10.18 3.40 13.27
N ALA A 133 10.39 4.27 12.28
CA ALA A 133 9.76 4.16 10.97
C ALA A 133 10.10 2.84 10.27
N GLY A 134 11.37 2.43 10.30
CA GLY A 134 11.83 1.14 9.80
C GLY A 134 11.14 -0.04 10.51
N GLN A 135 11.01 0.03 11.84
CA GLN A 135 10.31 -0.99 12.62
C GLN A 135 8.82 -1.06 12.28
N LEU A 136 8.14 0.09 12.12
CA LEU A 136 6.73 0.12 11.72
C LEU A 136 6.55 -0.47 10.32
N MET A 137 7.38 -0.09 9.37
CA MET A 137 7.33 -0.58 8.00
C MET A 137 7.60 -2.09 7.92
N GLN A 138 8.61 -2.60 8.66
CA GLN A 138 8.92 -4.02 8.72
C GLN A 138 7.85 -4.82 9.46
N GLY A 139 7.26 -4.22 10.50
CA GLY A 139 6.27 -4.86 11.37
C GLY A 139 4.85 -4.87 10.82
N ILE A 140 4.62 -4.30 9.62
CA ILE A 140 3.28 -4.26 9.04
C ILE A 140 2.74 -5.68 8.82
N GLN A 141 1.54 -5.90 9.34
CA GLN A 141 0.81 -7.14 9.09
C GLN A 141 -0.02 -6.93 7.81
N GLU A 142 0.38 -7.57 6.72
CA GLU A 142 -0.25 -7.34 5.41
C GLU A 142 -1.75 -7.62 5.42
N ASP A 143 -2.19 -8.66 6.13
CA ASP A 143 -3.62 -8.99 6.26
C ASP A 143 -4.38 -7.89 7.03
N ARG A 144 -3.75 -7.26 8.04
CA ARG A 144 -4.35 -6.13 8.76
C ARG A 144 -4.47 -4.90 7.86
N ALA A 145 -3.44 -4.55 7.11
CA ALA A 145 -3.51 -3.45 6.15
C ALA A 145 -4.60 -3.70 5.09
N LYS A 146 -4.71 -4.93 4.57
CA LYS A 146 -5.79 -5.32 3.66
C LYS A 146 -7.17 -5.20 4.32
N ALA A 147 -7.30 -5.56 5.60
CA ALA A 147 -8.55 -5.43 6.34
C ALA A 147 -8.97 -3.96 6.48
N ILE A 148 -8.04 -3.06 6.80
CA ILE A 148 -8.29 -1.61 6.87
C ILE A 148 -8.75 -1.07 5.50
N ILE A 149 -8.05 -1.42 4.41
CA ILE A 149 -8.43 -1.01 3.06
C ILE A 149 -9.84 -1.50 2.70
N ASN A 150 -10.17 -2.77 2.98
CA ASN A 150 -11.50 -3.32 2.74
C ASN A 150 -12.59 -2.67 3.60
N GLY A 151 -12.27 -2.33 4.87
CA GLY A 151 -13.17 -1.56 5.74
C GLY A 151 -13.45 -0.17 5.15
N ALA A 152 -12.42 0.54 4.69
CA ALA A 152 -12.57 1.83 4.02
C ALA A 152 -13.39 1.72 2.71
N LEU A 153 -13.23 0.65 1.93
CA LEU A 153 -14.04 0.37 0.73
C LEU A 153 -15.50 0.09 1.07
N THR A 154 -15.77 -0.55 2.22
CA THR A 154 -17.12 -0.75 2.73
C THR A 154 -17.72 0.56 3.21
N TYR A 155 -16.96 1.38 3.94
CA TYR A 155 -17.37 2.73 4.37
C TYR A 155 -17.73 3.62 3.16
N ALA A 156 -16.96 3.56 2.08
CA ALA A 156 -17.22 4.32 0.86
C ALA A 156 -18.53 3.91 0.15
N GLY A 157 -19.01 2.69 0.37
CA GLY A 157 -20.26 2.17 -0.20
C GLY A 157 -20.08 1.37 -1.48
N ASP A 158 -21.13 0.65 -1.87
CA ASP A 158 -21.03 -0.33 -2.97
C ASP A 158 -20.83 0.31 -4.34
N ASP A 159 -21.42 1.48 -4.57
CA ASP A 159 -21.33 2.24 -5.83
C ASP A 159 -20.13 3.20 -5.88
N ALA A 160 -19.22 3.14 -4.92
CA ALA A 160 -18.10 4.08 -4.85
C ALA A 160 -17.11 3.89 -6.01
N LYS A 161 -16.60 5.03 -6.51
CA LYS A 161 -15.42 5.10 -7.36
C LYS A 161 -14.24 5.51 -6.49
N VAL A 162 -13.21 4.69 -6.44
CA VAL A 162 -12.08 4.89 -5.55
C VAL A 162 -10.80 5.05 -6.37
N ALA A 163 -10.20 6.22 -6.32
CA ALA A 163 -8.81 6.39 -6.72
C ALA A 163 -7.90 6.28 -5.51
N THR A 164 -6.65 5.92 -5.74
CA THR A 164 -5.64 5.80 -4.68
C THR A 164 -4.43 6.65 -5.00
N ILE A 165 -3.79 7.18 -3.98
CA ILE A 165 -2.53 7.92 -4.09
C ILE A 165 -1.66 7.63 -2.86
N GLY A 166 -0.35 7.58 -3.06
CA GLY A 166 0.60 7.41 -1.96
C GLY A 166 2.03 7.63 -2.39
N TRP A 167 2.91 7.83 -1.41
CA TRP A 167 4.32 8.17 -1.60
C TRP A 167 5.19 7.16 -0.88
N CYS A 168 6.37 6.83 -1.44
CA CYS A 168 7.33 5.91 -0.84
C CYS A 168 6.65 4.56 -0.51
N PHE A 169 6.67 4.13 0.75
CA PHE A 169 5.91 2.99 1.24
C PHE A 169 4.43 3.04 0.80
N GLY A 170 3.79 4.21 0.96
CA GLY A 170 2.41 4.42 0.53
C GLY A 170 2.21 4.36 -0.99
N GLY A 171 3.24 4.62 -1.79
CA GLY A 171 3.17 4.46 -3.25
C GLY A 171 2.95 3.00 -3.65
N GLY A 172 3.66 2.08 -3.03
CA GLY A 172 3.43 0.64 -3.20
C GLY A 172 2.05 0.21 -2.69
N TRP A 173 1.64 0.73 -1.54
CA TRP A 173 0.32 0.45 -0.98
C TRP A 173 -0.83 1.13 -1.74
N SER A 174 -0.60 2.24 -2.44
CA SER A 174 -1.57 2.79 -3.38
C SER A 174 -1.90 1.79 -4.48
N LEU A 175 -0.88 1.16 -5.09
CA LEU A 175 -1.10 0.12 -6.09
C LEU A 175 -1.83 -1.10 -5.51
N LYS A 176 -1.40 -1.60 -4.34
CA LYS A 176 -2.07 -2.72 -3.66
C LYS A 176 -3.52 -2.38 -3.31
N SER A 177 -3.79 -1.17 -2.80
CA SER A 177 -5.15 -0.70 -2.50
C SER A 177 -6.03 -0.64 -3.73
N SER A 178 -5.49 -0.19 -4.85
CA SER A 178 -6.20 -0.15 -6.13
C SER A 178 -6.52 -1.57 -6.65
N ILE A 179 -5.60 -2.52 -6.46
CA ILE A 179 -5.85 -3.94 -6.78
C ILE A 179 -6.97 -4.51 -5.90
N ILE A 180 -6.94 -4.23 -4.59
CA ILE A 180 -7.96 -4.68 -3.62
C ILE A 180 -9.33 -4.06 -3.93
N ALA A 181 -9.38 -2.81 -4.38
CA ALA A 181 -10.60 -2.11 -4.70
C ALA A 181 -11.39 -2.75 -5.87
N GLY A 182 -10.72 -3.56 -6.69
CA GLY A 182 -11.39 -4.33 -7.75
C GLY A 182 -12.20 -3.44 -8.70
N ASP A 183 -13.50 -3.72 -8.81
CA ASP A 183 -14.38 -2.97 -9.72
C ASP A 183 -14.68 -1.52 -9.25
N LYS A 184 -14.40 -1.18 -7.99
CA LYS A 184 -14.48 0.20 -7.47
C LYS A 184 -13.25 1.04 -7.87
N ALA A 185 -12.14 0.40 -8.31
CA ALA A 185 -10.89 1.08 -8.61
C ALA A 185 -11.03 1.96 -9.86
N ALA A 186 -10.89 3.27 -9.67
CA ALA A 186 -11.02 4.28 -10.72
C ALA A 186 -9.66 4.75 -11.26
N GLY A 187 -8.65 4.86 -10.42
CA GLY A 187 -7.30 5.29 -10.77
C GLY A 187 -6.30 5.00 -9.67
N CYS A 188 -5.04 4.78 -10.05
CA CYS A 188 -3.93 4.56 -9.13
C CYS A 188 -2.81 5.55 -9.40
N VAL A 189 -2.46 6.37 -8.41
CA VAL A 189 -1.28 7.24 -8.46
C VAL A 189 -0.26 6.73 -7.47
N MET A 190 0.94 6.44 -7.94
CA MET A 190 2.03 6.00 -7.07
C MET A 190 3.26 6.87 -7.28
N TYR A 191 3.77 7.44 -6.19
CA TYR A 191 5.01 8.19 -6.17
C TYR A 191 6.12 7.32 -5.59
N TYR A 192 7.18 7.13 -6.35
CA TYR A 192 8.44 6.45 -5.96
C TYR A 192 8.26 5.30 -4.95
N GLY A 193 7.18 4.54 -5.10
CA GLY A 193 6.91 3.35 -4.30
C GLY A 193 7.34 2.07 -5.01
N MET A 194 7.72 1.05 -4.23
CA MET A 194 8.03 -0.26 -4.80
C MET A 194 6.76 -0.88 -5.41
N PRO A 195 6.75 -1.12 -6.72
CA PRO A 195 5.60 -1.76 -7.36
C PRO A 195 5.59 -3.26 -7.07
N VAL A 196 4.45 -3.90 -7.34
CA VAL A 196 4.39 -5.38 -7.44
C VAL A 196 5.28 -5.85 -8.59
N GLN A 197 5.94 -6.98 -8.41
CA GLN A 197 6.93 -7.49 -9.37
C GLN A 197 6.46 -8.74 -10.13
N GLU A 198 5.30 -9.28 -9.75
CA GLU A 198 4.73 -10.46 -10.36
C GLU A 198 3.52 -10.10 -11.22
N LYS A 199 3.48 -10.64 -12.45
CA LYS A 199 2.38 -10.38 -13.39
C LYS A 199 1.02 -10.83 -12.85
N GLU A 200 1.02 -11.91 -12.09
CA GLU A 200 -0.16 -12.47 -11.44
C GLU A 200 -0.71 -11.52 -10.37
N ALA A 201 0.17 -10.79 -9.67
CA ALA A 201 -0.22 -9.83 -8.65
C ALA A 201 -0.91 -8.59 -9.25
N ILE A 202 -0.48 -8.11 -10.43
CA ILE A 202 -1.10 -6.95 -11.09
C ILE A 202 -2.33 -7.32 -11.95
N ALA A 203 -2.48 -8.59 -12.31
CA ALA A 203 -3.54 -9.05 -13.21
C ALA A 203 -4.96 -8.64 -12.75
N PRO A 204 -5.32 -8.64 -11.45
CA PRO A 204 -6.65 -8.23 -10.99
C PRO A 204 -6.91 -6.72 -11.08
N LEU A 205 -5.89 -5.87 -11.23
CA LEU A 205 -6.05 -4.41 -11.27
C LEU A 205 -7.02 -3.99 -12.36
N LYS A 206 -7.98 -3.13 -12.04
CA LYS A 206 -8.97 -2.56 -12.97
C LYS A 206 -8.68 -1.10 -13.34
N ALA A 207 -7.95 -0.40 -12.48
CA ALA A 207 -7.64 1.01 -12.66
C ALA A 207 -6.47 1.24 -13.63
N ASP A 208 -6.47 2.41 -14.27
CA ASP A 208 -5.27 2.95 -14.89
C ASP A 208 -4.25 3.39 -13.86
N ILE A 209 -2.98 3.36 -14.20
CA ILE A 209 -1.87 3.69 -13.32
C ILE A 209 -1.17 4.96 -13.81
N LEU A 210 -0.92 5.88 -12.88
CA LEU A 210 0.04 6.96 -13.02
C LEU A 210 1.21 6.70 -12.07
N GLY A 211 2.36 6.35 -12.62
CA GLY A 211 3.62 6.18 -11.89
C GLY A 211 4.49 7.42 -11.98
N ILE A 212 4.95 7.91 -10.85
CA ILE A 212 5.81 9.10 -10.71
C ILE A 212 7.06 8.66 -9.95
N PHE A 213 8.21 8.72 -10.61
CA PHE A 213 9.45 8.15 -10.08
C PHE A 213 10.62 9.13 -10.20
N ALA A 214 11.70 8.85 -9.48
CA ALA A 214 12.92 9.62 -9.49
C ALA A 214 14.04 8.85 -10.22
N GLU A 215 14.80 9.53 -11.08
CA GLU A 215 15.86 8.88 -11.86
C GLU A 215 17.10 8.53 -11.03
N ASN A 216 17.32 9.26 -9.93
CA ASN A 216 18.45 9.06 -9.02
C ASN A 216 18.09 8.22 -7.79
N ASP A 217 16.93 7.55 -7.82
CA ASP A 217 16.48 6.68 -6.71
C ASP A 217 17.36 5.43 -6.63
N GLY A 218 17.99 5.24 -5.47
CA GLY A 218 18.86 4.09 -5.23
C GLY A 218 18.12 2.78 -4.93
N TRP A 219 16.79 2.82 -4.69
CA TRP A 219 15.97 1.68 -4.29
C TRP A 219 14.89 1.35 -5.31
N ILE A 220 14.17 2.36 -5.78
CA ILE A 220 13.21 2.22 -6.88
C ILE A 220 13.89 2.71 -8.16
N THR A 221 14.89 1.97 -8.58
CA THR A 221 15.77 2.34 -9.69
C THR A 221 15.02 2.45 -11.01
N PRO A 222 15.54 3.18 -12.01
CA PRO A 222 14.98 3.22 -13.36
C PRO A 222 14.79 1.83 -13.99
N GLU A 223 15.60 0.85 -13.62
CA GLU A 223 15.41 -0.55 -14.05
C GLU A 223 14.14 -1.18 -13.45
N VAL A 224 13.92 -0.99 -12.13
CA VAL A 224 12.68 -1.44 -11.45
C VAL A 224 11.46 -0.81 -12.11
N VAL A 225 11.51 0.49 -12.40
CA VAL A 225 10.42 1.22 -13.05
C VAL A 225 10.15 0.70 -14.46
N THR A 226 11.20 0.50 -15.26
CA THR A 226 11.07 -0.04 -16.64
C THR A 226 10.50 -1.45 -16.65
N ASN A 227 10.96 -2.31 -15.73
CA ASN A 227 10.44 -3.67 -15.60
C ASN A 227 8.97 -3.67 -15.19
N PHE A 228 8.59 -2.80 -14.25
CA PHE A 228 7.19 -2.66 -13.85
C PHE A 228 6.31 -2.15 -15.00
N GLU A 229 6.74 -1.12 -15.71
CA GLU A 229 6.00 -0.58 -16.85
C GLU A 229 5.78 -1.64 -17.94
N THR A 230 6.83 -2.39 -18.26
CA THR A 230 6.76 -3.50 -19.23
C THR A 230 5.81 -4.58 -18.77
N MET A 231 5.95 -5.04 -17.52
CA MET A 231 5.08 -6.07 -16.94
C MET A 231 3.62 -5.64 -16.90
N ALA A 232 3.34 -4.38 -16.54
CA ALA A 232 1.98 -3.85 -16.51
C ALA A 232 1.35 -3.82 -17.92
N LYS A 233 2.09 -3.36 -18.93
CA LYS A 233 1.66 -3.38 -20.34
C LYS A 233 1.42 -4.81 -20.84
N ASP A 234 2.31 -5.75 -20.51
CA ASP A 234 2.17 -7.17 -20.87
C ASP A 234 0.99 -7.85 -20.18
N ALA A 235 0.58 -7.32 -19.02
CA ALA A 235 -0.65 -7.71 -18.32
C ALA A 235 -1.91 -7.01 -18.87
N GLY A 236 -1.79 -6.19 -19.93
CA GLY A 236 -2.88 -5.44 -20.54
C GLY A 236 -3.37 -4.26 -19.69
N LYS A 237 -2.52 -3.73 -18.79
CA LYS A 237 -2.85 -2.56 -17.96
C LYS A 237 -2.46 -1.26 -18.64
N VAL A 238 -3.25 -0.23 -18.41
CA VAL A 238 -2.93 1.13 -18.85
C VAL A 238 -2.04 1.78 -17.80
N ILE A 239 -0.83 2.13 -18.18
CA ILE A 239 0.14 2.78 -17.32
C ILE A 239 0.81 3.96 -18.02
N THR A 240 0.90 5.07 -17.32
CA THR A 240 1.71 6.24 -17.69
C THR A 240 2.78 6.44 -16.65
N VAL A 241 4.03 6.55 -17.06
CA VAL A 241 5.18 6.75 -16.20
C VAL A 241 5.80 8.12 -16.47
N HIS A 242 6.08 8.87 -15.41
CA HIS A 242 6.91 10.07 -15.42
C HIS A 242 8.10 9.87 -14.51
N GLN A 243 9.29 10.15 -15.03
CA GLN A 243 10.53 10.14 -14.27
C GLN A 243 11.10 11.56 -14.21
N TYR A 244 11.72 11.89 -13.08
CA TYR A 244 12.28 13.21 -12.81
C TYR A 244 13.75 13.06 -12.42
N ASP A 245 14.61 13.97 -12.90
CA ASP A 245 15.99 14.08 -12.45
C ASP A 245 16.02 14.58 -11.00
N ALA A 246 15.78 13.67 -10.08
CA ALA A 246 15.57 13.90 -8.65
C ALA A 246 15.92 12.65 -7.85
N ASP A 247 16.08 12.83 -6.54
CA ASP A 247 16.27 11.73 -5.60
C ASP A 247 14.92 11.19 -5.10
N HIS A 248 14.95 10.04 -4.38
CA HIS A 248 13.79 9.53 -3.65
C HIS A 248 13.20 10.60 -2.73
N ALA A 249 11.88 10.63 -2.57
CA ALA A 249 11.13 11.61 -1.76
C ALA A 249 11.18 13.07 -2.27
N PHE A 250 11.53 13.32 -3.54
CA PHE A 250 11.61 14.67 -4.10
C PHE A 250 10.28 15.45 -4.04
N ALA A 251 9.15 14.76 -3.99
CA ALA A 251 7.83 15.40 -3.95
C ALA A 251 7.29 15.64 -2.53
N ASN A 252 8.02 15.23 -1.48
CA ASN A 252 7.63 15.44 -0.10
C ASN A 252 8.16 16.79 0.43
N PRO A 253 7.29 17.80 0.71
CA PRO A 253 7.71 19.13 1.18
C PRO A 253 8.44 19.12 2.53
N SER A 254 8.27 18.05 3.34
CA SER A 254 8.96 17.91 4.63
C SER A 254 10.33 17.23 4.52
N SER A 255 10.69 16.73 3.33
CA SER A 255 11.97 16.10 3.04
C SER A 255 13.03 17.16 2.69
N PRO A 256 14.28 17.04 3.14
CA PRO A 256 15.39 17.87 2.68
C PRO A 256 15.71 17.68 1.19
N ARG A 257 15.20 16.61 0.57
CA ARG A 257 15.32 16.31 -0.87
C ARG A 257 14.20 16.91 -1.71
N TYR A 258 13.35 17.71 -1.10
CA TYR A 258 12.24 18.34 -1.81
C TYR A 258 12.74 19.18 -2.99
N LEU A 259 12.33 18.80 -4.18
CA LEU A 259 12.63 19.52 -5.41
C LEU A 259 11.35 20.18 -5.92
N LYS A 260 11.16 21.46 -5.54
CA LYS A 260 9.90 22.18 -5.68
C LYS A 260 9.30 22.13 -7.09
N GLU A 261 10.13 22.38 -8.12
CA GLU A 261 9.65 22.44 -9.52
C GLU A 261 9.17 21.06 -10.00
N ALA A 262 9.95 19.99 -9.73
CA ALA A 262 9.58 18.63 -10.06
C ALA A 262 8.33 18.18 -9.28
N ALA A 263 8.26 18.51 -7.98
CA ALA A 263 7.11 18.20 -7.14
C ALA A 263 5.82 18.89 -7.62
N GLN A 264 5.89 20.16 -8.01
CA GLN A 264 4.74 20.89 -8.54
C GLN A 264 4.26 20.34 -9.87
N ASP A 265 5.15 19.99 -10.79
CA ASP A 265 4.81 19.39 -12.06
C ASP A 265 4.21 17.98 -11.86
N ALA A 266 4.82 17.16 -11.01
CA ALA A 266 4.30 15.85 -10.65
C ALA A 266 2.89 15.92 -10.04
N ASN A 267 2.68 16.85 -9.09
CA ASN A 267 1.36 17.05 -8.48
C ASN A 267 0.31 17.55 -9.49
N SER A 268 0.71 18.42 -10.41
CA SER A 268 -0.18 18.89 -11.50
C SER A 268 -0.63 17.72 -12.37
N LYS A 269 0.27 16.79 -12.70
CA LYS A 269 -0.04 15.57 -13.47
C LYS A 269 -0.94 14.62 -12.68
N ALA A 270 -0.67 14.45 -11.37
CA ALA A 270 -1.50 13.63 -10.50
C ALA A 270 -2.93 14.20 -10.39
N LEU A 271 -3.09 15.49 -10.18
CA LEU A 271 -4.39 16.15 -10.15
C LEU A 271 -5.13 16.06 -11.48
N ALA A 272 -4.43 16.28 -12.61
CA ALA A 272 -5.03 16.14 -13.93
C ALA A 272 -5.52 14.71 -14.16
N PHE A 273 -4.74 13.71 -13.80
CA PHE A 273 -5.13 12.30 -13.86
C PHE A 273 -6.36 12.01 -12.99
N LEU A 274 -6.31 12.38 -11.69
CA LEU A 274 -7.40 12.13 -10.73
C LEU A 274 -8.72 12.76 -11.18
N ARG A 275 -8.70 13.99 -11.72
CA ARG A 275 -9.91 14.67 -12.27
C ARG A 275 -10.55 13.92 -13.43
N THR A 276 -9.80 13.08 -14.15
CA THR A 276 -10.37 12.23 -15.22
C THR A 276 -10.99 10.94 -14.69
N LYS A 277 -10.69 10.59 -13.41
CA LYS A 277 -11.09 9.32 -12.79
C LYS A 277 -12.21 9.45 -11.77
N LEU A 278 -12.27 10.59 -11.10
CA LEU A 278 -13.23 10.91 -10.05
C LEU A 278 -14.23 11.97 -10.49
#